data_7b585a793ba0b1c5b148357a1753c780
#
_entry.id   7b585a793ba0b1c5b148357a1753c780
#
_cell.length_a   1.000
_cell.length_b   1.000
_cell.length_c   1.000
_cell.angle_alpha   90.00
_cell.angle_beta   90.00
_cell.angle_gamma   90.00
#
_symmetry.space_group_name_H-M   'P 1'
#
loop_
_entity.id
_entity.type
_entity.pdbx_description
1 polymer ?
#
loop_
_entity_poly.entity_id
_entity_poly.type
_entity_poly.pdbx_seq_one_letter_code
_entity_poly.pdbx_strand_id
1 'polypeptide(L)'
;ETQSMLTRTGRSLIVASLDHNQLAELYVVRAELEGLAARLAAQHASPEEVRVLESMVAQDMSLVTEPAKLSRANRRFHNQIHLASHNRFLIDQLGLVHRSMALLATTSLAADGRGVTALEEHRAIVEAIKSGDGEKACGALKAHLSFAFETRLKLDAGEIATLRNK
;
A
#
# COMPACT_ATOMS: atom_id res chain seq x y z
N GLU A 1 -14.24 17.93 -8.57
CA GLU A 1 -13.61 18.64 -7.42
C GLU A 1 -12.28 17.96 -7.15
N THR A 2 -11.20 18.70 -7.37
CA THR A 2 -9.84 18.24 -7.08
C THR A 2 -9.73 18.10 -5.56
N GLN A 3 -9.48 16.90 -5.05
CA GLN A 3 -9.20 16.73 -3.62
C GLN A 3 -8.03 17.64 -3.24
N SER A 4 -8.34 18.72 -2.52
CA SER A 4 -7.36 19.72 -2.13
C SER A 4 -6.40 19.09 -1.13
N MET A 5 -5.16 18.85 -1.55
CA MET A 5 -4.07 18.43 -0.63
C MET A 5 -3.76 19.51 0.43
N LEU A 6 -4.39 20.66 0.32
CA LEU A 6 -4.23 21.80 1.22
C LEU A 6 -5.58 22.20 1.80
N THR A 7 -5.63 22.33 3.11
CA THR A 7 -6.79 22.85 3.86
C THR A 7 -6.45 24.24 4.37
N ARG A 8 -7.39 25.18 4.26
CA ARG A 8 -7.23 26.55 4.75
C ARG A 8 -7.65 26.63 6.21
N THR A 9 -6.71 26.95 7.08
CA THR A 9 -6.98 27.22 8.50
C THR A 9 -6.63 28.68 8.79
N GLY A 10 -7.66 29.55 8.78
CA GLY A 10 -7.47 31.00 8.88
C GLY A 10 -6.70 31.54 7.65
N ARG A 11 -5.51 32.16 7.88
CA ARG A 11 -4.64 32.68 6.82
C ARG A 11 -3.59 31.69 6.31
N SER A 12 -3.48 30.51 6.94
CA SER A 12 -2.48 29.50 6.60
C SER A 12 -3.07 28.39 5.75
N LEU A 13 -2.29 27.90 4.77
CA LEU A 13 -2.54 26.65 4.05
C LEU A 13 -1.77 25.56 4.78
N ILE A 14 -2.48 24.54 5.25
CA ILE A 14 -1.90 23.33 5.85
C ILE A 14 -2.12 22.14 4.95
N VAL A 15 -1.19 21.18 4.97
CA VAL A 15 -1.38 19.90 4.28
C VAL A 15 -2.55 19.19 4.95
N ALA A 16 -3.52 18.75 4.16
CA ALA A 16 -4.64 17.97 4.67
C ALA A 16 -4.08 16.66 5.27
N SER A 17 -4.51 16.31 6.48
CA SER A 17 -4.25 15.01 7.08
C SER A 17 -5.56 14.24 7.15
N LEU A 18 -5.48 12.92 7.00
CA LEU A 18 -6.63 12.04 7.17
C LEU A 18 -6.83 11.76 8.66
N ASP A 19 -8.07 11.88 9.14
CA ASP A 19 -8.46 11.38 10.45
C ASP A 19 -8.61 9.84 10.43
N HIS A 20 -8.82 9.23 11.61
CA HIS A 20 -8.92 7.78 11.74
C HIS A 20 -10.08 7.17 10.93
N ASN A 21 -11.22 7.87 10.83
CA ASN A 21 -12.38 7.38 10.08
C ASN A 21 -12.09 7.44 8.57
N GLN A 22 -11.56 8.58 8.10
CA GLN A 22 -11.16 8.77 6.71
C GLN A 22 -10.08 7.76 6.30
N LEU A 23 -9.15 7.45 7.21
CA LEU A 23 -8.14 6.43 6.98
C LEU A 23 -8.77 5.04 6.82
N ALA A 24 -9.72 4.66 7.70
CA ALA A 24 -10.43 3.39 7.60
C ALA A 24 -11.22 3.28 6.29
N GLU A 25 -11.97 4.33 5.91
CA GLU A 25 -12.71 4.39 4.64
C GLU A 25 -11.77 4.24 3.43
N LEU A 26 -10.62 4.91 3.45
CA LEU A 26 -9.61 4.80 2.40
C LEU A 26 -9.07 3.37 2.26
N TYR A 27 -8.77 2.70 3.39
CA TYR A 27 -8.24 1.34 3.36
C TYR A 27 -9.28 0.31 2.90
N VAL A 28 -10.57 0.51 3.17
CA VAL A 28 -11.66 -0.33 2.63
C VAL A 28 -11.67 -0.25 1.10
N VAL A 29 -11.72 0.95 0.54
CA VAL A 29 -11.71 1.16 -0.92
C VAL A 29 -10.41 0.62 -1.54
N ARG A 30 -9.27 0.90 -0.91
CA ARG A 30 -7.97 0.44 -1.34
C ARG A 30 -7.91 -1.09 -1.43
N ALA A 31 -8.38 -1.80 -0.38
CA ALA A 31 -8.37 -3.26 -0.34
C ALA A 31 -9.19 -3.88 -1.48
N GLU A 32 -10.35 -3.32 -1.78
CA GLU A 32 -11.19 -3.80 -2.88
C GLU A 32 -10.54 -3.57 -4.26
N LEU A 33 -10.05 -2.38 -4.51
CA LEU A 33 -9.45 -2.05 -5.81
C LEU A 33 -8.11 -2.75 -6.03
N GLU A 34 -7.22 -2.78 -5.02
CA GLU A 34 -5.94 -3.48 -5.14
C GLU A 34 -6.13 -5.01 -5.18
N GLY A 35 -7.10 -5.56 -4.43
CA GLY A 35 -7.45 -6.97 -4.51
C GLY A 35 -7.94 -7.36 -5.91
N LEU A 36 -8.77 -6.51 -6.54
CA LEU A 36 -9.17 -6.69 -7.93
C LEU A 36 -7.96 -6.61 -8.89
N ALA A 37 -7.03 -5.67 -8.65
CA ALA A 37 -5.82 -5.57 -9.47
C ALA A 37 -4.96 -6.84 -9.39
N ALA A 38 -4.77 -7.41 -8.20
CA ALA A 38 -4.03 -8.66 -8.02
C ALA A 38 -4.73 -9.85 -8.70
N ARG A 39 -6.07 -9.93 -8.59
CA ARG A 39 -6.86 -10.96 -9.31
C ARG A 39 -6.66 -10.87 -10.81
N LEU A 40 -6.76 -9.68 -11.38
CA LEU A 40 -6.57 -9.46 -12.81
C LEU A 40 -5.11 -9.67 -13.23
N ALA A 41 -4.14 -9.28 -12.42
CA ALA A 41 -2.74 -9.58 -12.67
C ALA A 41 -2.47 -11.08 -12.77
N ALA A 42 -3.08 -11.90 -11.91
CA ALA A 42 -3.00 -13.36 -12.01
C ALA A 42 -3.57 -13.92 -13.32
N GLN A 43 -4.51 -13.22 -13.94
CA GLN A 43 -5.14 -13.63 -15.22
C GLN A 43 -4.40 -13.10 -16.45
N HIS A 44 -3.74 -11.93 -16.35
CA HIS A 44 -3.29 -11.18 -17.50
C HIS A 44 -1.79 -10.90 -17.53
N ALA A 45 -1.08 -11.01 -16.39
CA ALA A 45 0.34 -10.70 -16.33
C ALA A 45 1.15 -11.62 -17.28
N SER A 46 2.02 -11.00 -18.06
CA SER A 46 2.99 -11.75 -18.85
C SER A 46 4.05 -12.40 -17.96
N PRO A 47 4.75 -13.46 -18.44
CA PRO A 47 5.87 -14.04 -17.70
C PRO A 47 6.98 -13.02 -17.36
N GLU A 48 7.16 -12.00 -18.21
CA GLU A 48 8.10 -10.90 -17.99
C GLU A 48 7.69 -10.02 -16.81
N GLU A 49 6.42 -9.65 -16.73
CA GLU A 49 5.88 -8.84 -15.62
C GLU A 49 5.95 -9.58 -14.29
N VAL A 50 5.71 -10.91 -14.30
CA VAL A 50 5.89 -11.76 -13.10
C VAL A 50 7.36 -11.75 -12.67
N ARG A 51 8.32 -11.92 -13.59
CA ARG A 51 9.76 -11.85 -13.28
C ARG A 51 10.16 -10.48 -12.70
N VAL A 52 9.56 -9.40 -13.19
CA VAL A 52 9.78 -8.05 -12.61
C VAL A 52 9.32 -8.01 -11.17
N LEU A 53 8.11 -8.50 -10.85
CA LEU A 53 7.60 -8.56 -9.47
C LEU A 53 8.49 -9.40 -8.55
N GLU A 54 8.94 -10.58 -9.00
CA GLU A 54 9.89 -11.43 -8.25
C GLU A 54 11.20 -10.68 -7.96
N SER A 55 11.75 -10.01 -8.96
CA SER A 55 13.00 -9.23 -8.84
C SER A 55 12.84 -8.08 -7.84
N MET A 56 11.70 -7.36 -7.85
CA MET A 56 11.42 -6.28 -6.92
C MET A 56 11.44 -6.79 -5.48
N VAL A 57 10.74 -7.88 -5.18
CA VAL A 57 10.70 -8.46 -3.83
C VAL A 57 12.09 -8.90 -3.38
N ALA A 58 12.88 -9.52 -4.26
CA ALA A 58 14.24 -9.95 -3.94
C ALA A 58 15.17 -8.77 -3.62
N GLN A 59 15.10 -7.68 -4.40
CA GLN A 59 15.92 -6.49 -4.21
C GLN A 59 15.53 -5.72 -2.94
N ASP A 60 14.25 -5.66 -2.63
CA ASP A 60 13.72 -4.88 -1.51
C ASP A 60 14.11 -5.47 -0.14
N MET A 61 14.56 -6.75 -0.08
CA MET A 61 15.13 -7.36 1.14
C MET A 61 16.32 -6.57 1.71
N SER A 62 17.11 -5.92 0.87
CA SER A 62 18.22 -5.07 1.33
C SER A 62 17.76 -3.77 2.00
N LEU A 63 16.49 -3.41 1.90
CA LEU A 63 15.92 -2.15 2.38
C LEU A 63 15.15 -2.27 3.70
N VAL A 64 15.07 -3.47 4.31
CA VAL A 64 14.25 -3.74 5.50
C VAL A 64 14.63 -2.88 6.72
N THR A 65 15.87 -2.43 6.81
CA THR A 65 16.35 -1.55 7.87
C THR A 65 16.20 -0.06 7.53
N GLU A 66 15.68 0.28 6.35
CA GLU A 66 15.51 1.64 5.85
C GLU A 66 14.05 1.94 5.51
N PRO A 67 13.15 2.17 6.51
CA PRO A 67 11.71 2.26 6.30
C PRO A 67 11.27 3.25 5.20
N ALA A 68 11.96 4.39 5.08
CA ALA A 68 11.65 5.38 4.07
C ALA A 68 11.97 4.91 2.64
N LYS A 69 13.07 4.16 2.46
CA LYS A 69 13.42 3.55 1.15
C LYS A 69 12.49 2.38 0.84
N LEU A 70 12.24 1.53 1.84
CA LEU A 70 11.32 0.41 1.70
C LEU A 70 9.89 0.87 1.37
N SER A 71 9.42 1.99 1.95
CA SER A 71 8.12 2.57 1.62
C SER A 71 8.01 2.99 0.15
N ARG A 72 9.08 3.56 -0.42
CA ARG A 72 9.13 3.90 -1.84
C ARG A 72 9.14 2.65 -2.73
N ALA A 73 9.89 1.62 -2.33
CA ALA A 73 9.94 0.33 -3.01
C ALA A 73 8.58 -0.36 -2.96
N ASN A 74 7.95 -0.43 -1.80
CA ASN A 74 6.58 -0.94 -1.61
C ASN A 74 5.56 -0.28 -2.56
N ARG A 75 5.60 1.06 -2.68
CA ARG A 75 4.71 1.77 -3.62
C ARG A 75 4.97 1.37 -5.07
N ARG A 76 6.23 1.18 -5.48
CA ARG A 76 6.57 0.69 -6.83
C ARG A 76 6.06 -0.72 -7.06
N PHE A 77 6.18 -1.61 -6.07
CA PHE A 77 5.68 -2.97 -6.13
C PHE A 77 4.16 -3.01 -6.35
N HIS A 78 3.38 -2.30 -5.54
CA HIS A 78 1.93 -2.21 -5.73
C HIS A 78 1.59 -1.63 -7.11
N ASN A 79 2.26 -0.57 -7.54
CA ASN A 79 2.04 0.02 -8.87
C ASN A 79 2.33 -0.99 -10.00
N GLN A 80 3.34 -1.85 -9.85
CA GLN A 80 3.62 -2.90 -10.84
C GLN A 80 2.49 -3.93 -10.92
N ILE A 81 1.87 -4.31 -9.79
CA ILE A 81 0.67 -5.18 -9.79
C ILE A 81 -0.49 -4.47 -10.52
N HIS A 82 -0.67 -3.16 -10.27
CA HIS A 82 -1.73 -2.40 -10.97
C HIS A 82 -1.52 -2.41 -12.48
N LEU A 83 -0.31 -2.20 -12.96
CA LEU A 83 0.02 -2.25 -14.38
C LEU A 83 -0.22 -3.65 -14.98
N ALA A 84 0.20 -4.69 -14.27
CA ALA A 84 0.02 -6.10 -14.65
C ALA A 84 -1.46 -6.53 -14.67
N SER A 85 -2.38 -5.78 -14.08
CA SER A 85 -3.82 -6.00 -14.20
C SER A 85 -4.37 -5.75 -15.62
N HIS A 86 -3.62 -4.99 -16.45
CA HIS A 86 -3.98 -4.55 -17.80
C HIS A 86 -5.36 -3.85 -17.89
N ASN A 87 -5.82 -3.26 -16.77
CA ASN A 87 -7.09 -2.54 -16.70
C ASN A 87 -6.85 -1.04 -16.47
N ARG A 88 -6.86 -0.25 -17.57
CA ARG A 88 -6.60 1.20 -17.52
C ARG A 88 -7.51 1.97 -16.56
N PHE A 89 -8.80 1.61 -16.50
CA PHE A 89 -9.76 2.30 -15.62
C PHE A 89 -9.49 2.02 -14.15
N LEU A 90 -9.09 0.78 -13.81
CA LEU A 90 -8.69 0.41 -12.47
C LEU A 90 -7.40 1.14 -12.05
N ILE A 91 -6.42 1.23 -12.96
CA ILE A 91 -5.15 1.97 -12.73
C ILE A 91 -5.44 3.43 -12.41
N ASP A 92 -6.35 4.09 -13.14
CA ASP A 92 -6.72 5.48 -12.92
C ASP A 92 -7.34 5.68 -11.53
N GLN A 93 -8.27 4.80 -11.10
CA GLN A 93 -8.88 4.85 -9.77
C GLN A 93 -7.85 4.61 -8.64
N LEU A 94 -6.96 3.63 -8.81
CA LEU A 94 -5.87 3.37 -7.89
C LEU A 94 -4.89 4.55 -7.78
N GLY A 95 -4.70 5.28 -8.87
CA GLY A 95 -3.96 6.55 -8.86
C GLY A 95 -4.57 7.60 -7.91
N LEU A 96 -5.90 7.69 -7.80
CA LEU A 96 -6.59 8.56 -6.83
C LEU A 96 -6.34 8.09 -5.39
N VAL A 97 -6.48 6.79 -5.13
CA VAL A 97 -6.22 6.18 -3.83
C VAL A 97 -4.77 6.46 -3.38
N HIS A 98 -3.80 6.27 -4.27
CA HIS A 98 -2.37 6.50 -3.97
C HIS A 98 -2.06 7.97 -3.67
N ARG A 99 -2.75 8.92 -4.31
CA ARG A 99 -2.62 10.34 -3.97
C ARG A 99 -3.12 10.63 -2.55
N SER A 100 -4.24 10.01 -2.15
CA SER A 100 -4.75 10.13 -0.78
C SER A 100 -3.80 9.51 0.24
N MET A 101 -3.17 8.36 -0.09
CA MET A 101 -2.14 7.74 0.75
C MET A 101 -0.90 8.63 0.96
N ALA A 102 -0.58 9.52 0.03
CA ALA A 102 0.55 10.46 0.17
C ALA A 102 0.33 11.53 1.26
N LEU A 103 -0.91 11.70 1.75
CA LEU A 103 -1.24 12.59 2.88
C LEU A 103 -0.88 11.99 4.24
N LEU A 104 -0.49 10.71 4.29
CA LEU A 104 -0.12 10.04 5.53
C LEU A 104 1.32 10.39 5.93
N ALA A 105 1.51 10.89 7.15
CA ALA A 105 2.79 11.38 7.65
C ALA A 105 3.84 10.28 7.83
N THR A 106 3.41 9.07 8.24
CA THR A 106 4.30 7.94 8.52
C THR A 106 3.98 6.74 7.63
N THR A 107 4.81 5.71 7.66
CA THR A 107 4.56 4.42 7.01
C THR A 107 4.42 3.31 8.04
N SER A 108 3.51 2.36 7.83
CA SER A 108 3.42 1.16 8.68
C SER A 108 4.71 0.34 8.69
N LEU A 109 5.55 0.47 7.64
CA LEU A 109 6.85 -0.18 7.54
C LEU A 109 7.89 0.33 8.56
N ALA A 110 7.59 1.42 9.29
CA ALA A 110 8.43 1.91 10.38
C ALA A 110 8.29 1.09 11.68
N ALA A 111 7.26 0.24 11.79
CA ALA A 111 7.10 -0.64 12.94
C ALA A 111 8.14 -1.78 12.90
N ASP A 112 8.63 -2.16 14.09
CA ASP A 112 9.65 -3.22 14.23
C ASP A 112 9.20 -4.53 13.56
N GLY A 113 10.10 -5.11 12.75
CA GLY A 113 9.87 -6.36 12.03
C GLY A 113 8.88 -6.25 10.85
N ARG A 114 8.12 -5.15 10.73
CA ARG A 114 7.08 -5.02 9.68
C ARG A 114 7.65 -5.07 8.27
N GLY A 115 8.86 -4.54 8.07
CA GLY A 115 9.53 -4.58 6.77
C GLY A 115 9.73 -6.00 6.26
N VAL A 116 10.24 -6.89 7.10
CA VAL A 116 10.46 -8.31 6.76
C VAL A 116 9.13 -9.01 6.47
N THR A 117 8.15 -8.88 7.38
CA THR A 117 6.83 -9.49 7.20
C THR A 117 6.13 -8.99 5.93
N ALA A 118 6.25 -7.70 5.60
CA ALA A 118 5.67 -7.15 4.36
C ALA A 118 6.26 -7.81 3.11
N LEU A 119 7.56 -8.10 3.09
CA LEU A 119 8.19 -8.75 1.95
C LEU A 119 7.84 -10.24 1.84
N GLU A 120 7.59 -10.92 2.96
CA GLU A 120 7.03 -12.27 2.97
C GLU A 120 5.61 -12.29 2.39
N GLU A 121 4.78 -11.32 2.79
CA GLU A 121 3.44 -11.12 2.24
C GLU A 121 3.49 -10.81 0.73
N HIS A 122 4.40 -9.92 0.28
CA HIS A 122 4.61 -9.64 -1.14
C HIS A 122 5.01 -10.90 -1.92
N ARG A 123 5.88 -11.73 -1.35
CA ARG A 123 6.29 -12.99 -1.97
C ARG A 123 5.09 -13.92 -2.17
N ALA A 124 4.21 -14.04 -1.18
CA ALA A 124 2.99 -14.83 -1.28
C ALA A 124 2.02 -14.29 -2.36
N ILE A 125 1.91 -12.97 -2.50
CA ILE A 125 1.11 -12.32 -3.55
C ILE A 125 1.68 -12.67 -4.94
N VAL A 126 3.00 -12.54 -5.12
CA VAL A 126 3.67 -12.84 -6.40
C VAL A 126 3.51 -14.32 -6.78
N GLU A 127 3.65 -15.26 -5.83
CA GLU A 127 3.42 -16.68 -6.08
C GLU A 127 1.98 -16.97 -6.51
N ALA A 128 0.98 -16.30 -5.92
CA ALA A 128 -0.41 -16.45 -6.34
C ALA A 128 -0.65 -15.88 -7.74
N ILE A 129 -0.04 -14.73 -8.09
CA ILE A 129 -0.09 -14.17 -9.44
C ILE A 129 0.56 -15.11 -10.44
N LYS A 130 1.75 -15.60 -10.13
CA LYS A 130 2.52 -16.52 -10.97
C LYS A 130 1.80 -17.84 -11.25
N SER A 131 1.06 -18.36 -10.27
CA SER A 131 0.26 -19.58 -10.42
C SER A 131 -1.06 -19.36 -11.19
N GLY A 132 -1.43 -18.11 -11.51
CA GLY A 132 -2.71 -17.78 -12.15
C GLY A 132 -3.91 -17.86 -11.20
N ASP A 133 -3.69 -17.99 -9.88
CA ASP A 133 -4.76 -18.08 -8.88
C ASP A 133 -5.23 -16.69 -8.46
N GLY A 134 -6.19 -16.15 -9.19
CA GLY A 134 -6.71 -14.80 -8.97
C GLY A 134 -7.39 -14.61 -7.61
N GLU A 135 -8.09 -15.63 -7.09
CA GLU A 135 -8.74 -15.54 -5.78
C GLU A 135 -7.71 -15.52 -4.65
N LYS A 136 -6.70 -16.36 -4.75
CA LYS A 136 -5.58 -16.39 -3.81
C LYS A 136 -4.78 -15.09 -3.85
N ALA A 137 -4.50 -14.53 -5.04
CA ALA A 137 -3.81 -13.26 -5.20
C ALA A 137 -4.60 -12.10 -4.57
N CYS A 138 -5.91 -12.04 -4.83
CA CYS A 138 -6.83 -11.08 -4.22
C CYS A 138 -6.83 -11.18 -2.69
N GLY A 139 -6.99 -12.40 -2.16
CA GLY A 139 -7.02 -12.65 -0.72
C GLY A 139 -5.70 -12.29 -0.04
N ALA A 140 -4.56 -12.66 -0.63
CA ALA A 140 -3.23 -12.34 -0.12
C ALA A 140 -2.98 -10.83 -0.07
N LEU A 141 -3.37 -10.09 -1.13
CA LEU A 141 -3.21 -8.64 -1.13
C LEU A 141 -4.13 -7.95 -0.12
N LYS A 142 -5.39 -8.36 0.01
CA LYS A 142 -6.30 -7.83 1.02
C LYS A 142 -5.79 -8.07 2.45
N ALA A 143 -5.26 -9.26 2.74
CA ALA A 143 -4.66 -9.59 4.03
C ALA A 143 -3.44 -8.71 4.33
N HIS A 144 -2.54 -8.51 3.35
CA HIS A 144 -1.41 -7.58 3.45
C HIS A 144 -1.85 -6.16 3.82
N LEU A 145 -2.89 -5.64 3.17
CA LEU A 145 -3.40 -4.29 3.42
C LEU A 145 -4.09 -4.18 4.79
N SER A 146 -4.84 -5.21 5.21
CA SER A 146 -5.44 -5.25 6.55
C SER A 146 -4.37 -5.18 7.63
N PHE A 147 -3.31 -5.97 7.52
CA PHE A 147 -2.20 -5.95 8.46
C PHE A 147 -1.45 -4.61 8.46
N ALA A 148 -1.27 -4.00 7.29
CA ALA A 148 -0.67 -2.68 7.18
C ALA A 148 -1.52 -1.59 7.87
N PHE A 149 -2.85 -1.67 7.74
CA PHE A 149 -3.79 -0.77 8.40
C PHE A 149 -3.76 -0.92 9.93
N GLU A 150 -3.85 -2.16 10.44
CA GLU A 150 -3.77 -2.44 11.88
C GLU A 150 -2.46 -1.95 12.49
N THR A 151 -1.33 -2.17 11.80
CA THR A 151 -0.02 -1.70 12.23
C THR A 151 0.02 -0.18 12.30
N ARG A 152 -0.55 0.50 11.32
CA ARG A 152 -0.65 1.97 11.33
C ARG A 152 -1.46 2.49 12.50
N LEU A 153 -2.63 1.92 12.76
CA LEU A 153 -3.46 2.32 13.91
C LEU A 153 -2.70 2.20 15.24
N LYS A 154 -1.85 1.16 15.39
CA LYS A 154 -1.02 0.99 16.58
C LYS A 154 0.07 2.07 16.70
N LEU A 155 0.70 2.44 15.57
CA LEU A 155 1.70 3.52 15.55
C LEU A 155 1.06 4.87 15.91
N ASP A 156 -0.05 5.22 15.28
CA ASP A 156 -0.77 6.48 15.52
C ASP A 156 -1.23 6.57 17.00
N ALA A 157 -1.71 5.48 17.59
CA ALA A 157 -2.09 5.41 19.02
C ALA A 157 -0.87 5.59 19.95
N GLY A 158 0.29 5.06 19.60
CA GLY A 158 1.54 5.21 20.33
C GLY A 158 2.06 6.65 20.30
N GLU A 159 1.98 7.34 19.18
CA GLU A 159 2.34 8.75 19.04
C GLU A 159 1.45 9.64 19.90
N ILE A 160 0.13 9.41 19.91
CA ILE A 160 -0.83 10.15 20.74
C ILE A 160 -0.52 9.95 22.23
N ALA A 161 -0.20 8.73 22.67
CA ALA A 161 0.17 8.46 24.05
C ALA A 161 1.44 9.20 24.48
N THR A 162 2.43 9.29 23.60
CA THR A 162 3.69 10.00 23.85
C THR A 162 3.50 11.51 23.97
N LEU A 163 2.59 12.10 23.18
CA LEU A 163 2.27 13.53 23.22
C LEU A 163 1.48 13.92 24.48
N ARG A 164 0.68 13.02 25.06
CA ARG A 164 -0.12 13.26 26.29
C ARG A 164 0.72 13.21 27.57
N ASN A 165 1.92 12.63 27.49
CA ASN A 165 2.84 12.47 28.64
C ASN A 165 3.97 13.53 28.65
N LYS A 166 3.93 14.50 27.77
CA LYS A 166 4.79 15.71 27.73
C LYS A 166 4.00 16.95 28.12
#